data_57c4d7bab2af54b599a14f1fe695d919
#
_entry.id   57c4d7bab2af54b599a14f1fe695d919
#
_cell.length_a   1.000
_cell.length_b   1.000
_cell.length_c   1.000
_cell.angle_alpha   90.00
_cell.angle_beta   90.00
_cell.angle_gamma   90.00
#
_symmetry.space_group_name_H-M   'P 1'
#
loop_
_entity.id
_entity.type
_entity.pdbx_description
1 polymer ?
#
loop_
_entity_poly.entity_id
_entity_poly.type
_entity_poly.pdbx_seq_one_letter_code
_entity_poly.pdbx_strand_id
1 'polypeptide(L)'
;MQSCIGRGTILIVEDEQLMLRLVEKVLLQHGYQVLVASDGEAAIEVYRRHKLEIDVVLLDVGLPKLTGWDVLLKMKEEKSDVRVVIATGFLEPKMKTEMSRVAVKHFVDKPYMLDEVVETLQSLIDAPVASSGSNTPVT
;
A
#
# COMPACT_ATOMS: atom_id res chain seq x y z
N MET A 1 -11.44 18.21 14.03
CA MET A 1 -11.28 17.69 14.13
C MET A 1 -10.59 16.91 14.29
N GLN A 2 -10.18 16.68 14.67
CA GLN A 2 -9.57 15.91 14.82
C GLN A 2 -9.57 14.95 14.33
N SER A 3 -10.13 15.01 14.18
CA SER A 3 -10.51 13.85 13.59
C SER A 3 -9.62 13.37 12.57
N CYS A 4 -8.99 14.10 11.84
CA CYS A 4 -8.14 13.59 10.83
C CYS A 4 -6.99 12.82 11.42
N ILE A 5 -6.75 12.98 12.66
CA ILE A 5 -5.70 12.23 13.30
C ILE A 5 -6.21 10.84 13.54
N GLY A 6 -5.47 9.86 13.20
CA GLY A 6 -5.84 8.52 13.58
C GLY A 6 -6.55 7.69 12.55
N ARG A 7 -6.73 8.20 11.37
CA ARG A 7 -7.30 7.33 10.34
C ARG A 7 -6.29 6.29 9.88
N GLY A 8 -5.02 6.60 9.99
CA GLY A 8 -3.99 5.64 9.61
C GLY A 8 -2.89 6.29 8.80
N THR A 9 -1.82 5.55 8.59
CA THR A 9 -0.66 6.01 7.86
C THR A 9 -0.46 5.15 6.62
N ILE A 10 -0.30 5.78 5.48
CA ILE A 10 -0.15 5.09 4.20
C ILE A 10 1.18 5.49 3.58
N LEU A 11 1.94 4.49 3.14
CA LEU A 11 3.15 4.74 2.36
C LEU A 11 2.80 4.59 0.89
N ILE A 12 3.06 5.63 0.10
CA ILE A 12 2.85 5.59 -1.34
C ILE A 12 4.20 5.45 -2.02
N VAL A 13 4.34 4.43 -2.85
CA VAL A 13 5.57 4.20 -3.60
C VAL A 13 5.24 4.34 -5.08
N GLU A 14 5.69 5.44 -5.68
CA GLU A 14 5.34 5.80 -7.04
C GLU A 14 6.43 6.70 -7.62
N ASP A 15 6.96 6.37 -8.79
CA ASP A 15 8.03 7.16 -9.37
C ASP A 15 7.54 8.34 -10.22
N GLU A 16 6.29 8.35 -10.62
CA GLU A 16 5.74 9.44 -11.40
C GLU A 16 5.29 10.54 -10.45
N GLN A 17 6.04 11.64 -10.41
CA GLN A 17 5.84 12.68 -9.41
C GLN A 17 4.44 13.27 -9.41
N LEU A 18 3.88 13.50 -10.59
CA LEU A 18 2.55 14.08 -10.67
C LEU A 18 1.51 13.17 -10.03
N MET A 19 1.60 11.88 -10.33
CA MET A 19 0.65 10.93 -9.77
C MET A 19 0.85 10.78 -8.26
N LEU A 20 2.11 10.76 -7.82
CA LEU A 20 2.44 10.68 -6.40
C LEU A 20 1.77 11.82 -5.63
N ARG A 21 1.92 13.05 -6.13
CA ARG A 21 1.36 14.21 -5.46
C ARG A 21 -0.15 14.18 -5.46
N LEU A 22 -0.75 13.70 -6.55
CA LEU A 22 -2.20 13.66 -6.64
C LEU A 22 -2.78 12.68 -5.63
N VAL A 23 -2.21 11.48 -5.55
CA VAL A 23 -2.69 10.47 -4.60
C VAL A 23 -2.45 10.95 -3.17
N GLU A 24 -1.28 11.53 -2.91
CA GLU A 24 -0.96 12.07 -1.60
C GLU A 24 -2.01 13.09 -1.16
N LYS A 25 -2.33 14.03 -2.06
CA LYS A 25 -3.28 15.08 -1.74
C LYS A 25 -4.66 14.51 -1.38
N VAL A 26 -5.12 13.56 -2.18
CA VAL A 26 -6.44 12.98 -1.94
C VAL A 26 -6.48 12.24 -0.60
N LEU A 27 -5.44 11.50 -0.30
CA LEU A 27 -5.41 10.75 0.96
C LEU A 27 -5.31 11.67 2.17
N LEU A 28 -4.53 12.75 2.05
CA LEU A 28 -4.48 13.74 3.13
C LEU A 28 -5.85 14.37 3.36
N GLN A 29 -6.61 14.62 2.30
CA GLN A 29 -7.95 15.18 2.43
C GLN A 29 -8.90 14.23 3.14
N HIS A 30 -8.62 12.94 3.09
CA HIS A 30 -9.45 11.94 3.77
C HIS A 30 -8.97 11.67 5.20
N GLY A 31 -7.98 12.42 5.67
CA GLY A 31 -7.57 12.32 7.06
C GLY A 31 -6.45 11.33 7.34
N TYR A 32 -5.83 10.80 6.32
CA TYR A 32 -4.71 9.87 6.51
C TYR A 32 -3.40 10.62 6.62
N GLN A 33 -2.43 10.03 7.31
CA GLN A 33 -1.06 10.49 7.24
C GLN A 33 -0.41 9.76 6.07
N VAL A 34 0.45 10.46 5.35
CA VAL A 34 1.03 9.91 4.13
C VAL A 34 2.55 10.05 4.17
N LEU A 35 3.23 8.96 3.87
CA LEU A 35 4.66 8.96 3.62
C LEU A 35 4.84 8.61 2.16
N VAL A 36 5.88 9.11 1.54
CA VAL A 36 6.08 8.91 0.11
C VAL A 36 7.48 8.42 -0.19
N ALA A 37 7.61 7.64 -1.25
CA ALA A 37 8.90 7.22 -1.77
C ALA A 37 8.79 7.13 -3.28
N SER A 38 9.83 7.56 -3.98
CA SER A 38 9.77 7.61 -5.44
C SER A 38 10.56 6.49 -6.11
N ASP A 39 11.19 5.63 -5.36
CA ASP A 39 11.83 4.43 -5.91
C ASP A 39 11.86 3.35 -4.84
N GLY A 40 12.28 2.16 -5.26
CA GLY A 40 12.25 1.00 -4.38
C GLY A 40 13.18 1.09 -3.19
N GLU A 41 14.36 1.66 -3.39
CA GLU A 41 15.31 1.79 -2.29
C GLU A 41 14.80 2.75 -1.23
N ALA A 42 14.26 3.87 -1.67
CA ALA A 42 13.68 4.85 -0.76
C ALA A 42 12.50 4.23 -0.02
N ALA A 43 11.70 3.43 -0.72
CA ALA A 43 10.54 2.80 -0.12
C ALA A 43 10.95 1.85 1.01
N ILE A 44 11.98 1.06 0.78
CA ILE A 44 12.45 0.12 1.79
C ILE A 44 12.97 0.87 3.01
N GLU A 45 13.70 1.97 2.78
CA GLU A 45 14.24 2.74 3.87
C GLU A 45 13.13 3.41 4.70
N VAL A 46 12.15 4.01 4.03
CA VAL A 46 11.03 4.63 4.73
C VAL A 46 10.24 3.57 5.50
N TYR A 47 10.02 2.41 4.88
CA TYR A 47 9.28 1.36 5.54
C TYR A 47 10.03 0.86 6.78
N ARG A 48 11.34 0.68 6.66
CA ARG A 48 12.13 0.20 7.80
C ARG A 48 12.03 1.15 8.99
N ARG A 49 12.07 2.44 8.72
CA ARG A 49 12.01 3.43 9.79
C ARG A 49 10.64 3.57 10.43
N HIS A 50 9.58 3.36 9.64
CA HIS A 50 8.23 3.65 10.10
C HIS A 50 7.30 2.44 10.08
N LYS A 51 7.85 1.25 10.05
CA LYS A 51 7.02 0.05 9.86
C LYS A 51 5.97 -0.14 10.94
N LEU A 52 6.22 0.36 12.14
CA LEU A 52 5.22 0.24 13.21
C LEU A 52 4.10 1.25 13.07
N GLU A 53 4.30 2.29 12.27
CA GLU A 53 3.30 3.31 12.05
C GLU A 53 2.53 3.09 10.76
N ILE A 54 3.15 2.47 9.78
CA ILE A 54 2.54 2.31 8.44
C ILE A 54 1.49 1.22 8.49
N ASP A 55 0.27 1.57 8.12
CA ASP A 55 -0.84 0.62 8.12
C ASP A 55 -0.98 -0.10 6.78
N VAL A 56 -0.67 0.57 5.68
CA VAL A 56 -0.78 -0.06 4.37
C VAL A 56 0.17 0.63 3.40
N VAL A 57 0.64 -0.11 2.42
CA VAL A 57 1.55 0.40 1.39
C VAL A 57 0.84 0.32 0.04
N LEU A 58 0.84 1.42 -0.71
CA LEU A 58 0.40 1.42 -2.10
C LEU A 58 1.66 1.37 -2.94
N LEU A 59 1.88 0.27 -3.62
CA LEU A 59 3.15 -0.02 -4.27
C LEU A 59 2.99 -0.18 -5.77
N ASP A 60 3.69 0.66 -6.53
CA ASP A 60 3.73 0.57 -7.97
C ASP A 60 4.74 -0.52 -8.35
N VAL A 61 4.34 -1.46 -9.21
CA VAL A 61 5.24 -2.53 -9.62
C VAL A 61 6.28 -2.08 -10.64
N GLY A 62 6.05 -0.99 -11.35
CA GLY A 62 6.95 -0.54 -12.40
C GLY A 62 8.01 0.45 -11.93
N LEU A 63 8.58 0.24 -10.76
CA LEU A 63 9.53 1.17 -10.20
C LEU A 63 10.91 1.06 -10.85
N PRO A 64 11.68 2.15 -10.87
CA PRO A 64 13.08 2.07 -11.27
C PRO A 64 13.89 1.41 -10.15
N LYS A 65 15.05 0.95 -10.47
CA LYS A 65 16.02 0.34 -9.54
C LYS A 65 15.59 -1.02 -9.06
N LEU A 66 14.57 -1.09 -8.20
CA LEU A 66 14.06 -2.35 -7.70
C LEU A 66 12.63 -2.51 -8.17
N THR A 67 12.27 -3.71 -8.59
CA THR A 67 10.89 -3.95 -9.02
C THR A 67 9.98 -3.96 -7.80
N GLY A 68 8.69 -3.79 -8.04
CA GLY A 68 7.72 -3.86 -6.96
C GLY A 68 7.77 -5.19 -6.24
N TRP A 69 8.06 -6.27 -6.96
CA TRP A 69 8.18 -7.58 -6.33
C TRP A 69 9.34 -7.62 -5.32
N ASP A 70 10.50 -7.06 -5.71
CA ASP A 70 11.65 -7.02 -4.81
C ASP A 70 11.35 -6.18 -3.58
N VAL A 71 10.68 -5.06 -3.77
CA VAL A 71 10.31 -4.19 -2.65
C VAL A 71 9.36 -4.90 -1.71
N LEU A 72 8.38 -5.60 -2.25
CA LEU A 72 7.42 -6.35 -1.45
C LEU A 72 8.12 -7.38 -0.57
N LEU A 73 9.04 -8.13 -1.16
CA LEU A 73 9.74 -9.17 -0.40
C LEU A 73 10.59 -8.57 0.71
N LYS A 74 11.23 -7.44 0.44
CA LYS A 74 12.02 -6.79 1.48
C LYS A 74 11.14 -6.25 2.60
N MET A 75 9.97 -5.71 2.26
CA MET A 75 9.06 -5.24 3.29
C MET A 75 8.55 -6.39 4.15
N LYS A 76 8.31 -7.55 3.55
CA LYS A 76 7.88 -8.70 4.32
C LYS A 76 8.98 -9.19 5.26
N GLU A 77 10.23 -9.00 4.90
CA GLU A 77 11.32 -9.33 5.81
C GLU A 77 11.32 -8.40 7.01
N GLU A 78 10.97 -7.13 6.80
CA GLU A 78 10.93 -6.16 7.90
C GLU A 78 9.71 -6.38 8.80
N LYS A 79 8.57 -6.74 8.22
CA LYS A 79 7.34 -6.92 8.97
C LYS A 79 6.47 -7.90 8.21
N SER A 80 6.34 -9.12 8.72
CA SER A 80 5.72 -10.20 7.96
C SER A 80 4.25 -9.98 7.67
N ASP A 81 3.56 -9.16 8.46
CA ASP A 81 2.14 -8.89 8.22
C ASP A 81 1.90 -7.57 7.51
N VAL A 82 2.88 -7.09 6.76
CA VAL A 82 2.72 -5.87 5.97
C VAL A 82 1.52 -6.02 5.03
N ARG A 83 0.71 -4.97 4.93
CA ARG A 83 -0.41 -4.95 4.02
C ARG A 83 -0.02 -4.12 2.81
N VAL A 84 -0.13 -4.70 1.64
CA VAL A 84 0.30 -4.05 0.40
C VAL A 84 -0.82 -4.10 -0.63
N VAL A 85 -1.07 -2.96 -1.26
CA VAL A 85 -1.94 -2.86 -2.42
C VAL A 85 -1.02 -2.63 -3.62
N ILE A 86 -1.11 -3.48 -4.61
CA ILE A 86 -0.26 -3.36 -5.80
C ILE A 86 -0.98 -2.52 -6.85
N ALA A 87 -0.29 -1.50 -7.33
CA ALA A 87 -0.80 -0.65 -8.40
C ALA A 87 -0.07 -0.99 -9.68
N THR A 88 -0.79 -1.24 -10.76
CA THR A 88 -0.15 -1.69 -12.00
C THR A 88 -1.01 -1.36 -13.21
N GLY A 89 -0.35 -1.00 -14.32
CA GLY A 89 -1.02 -0.84 -15.59
C GLY A 89 -1.30 -2.18 -16.26
N PHE A 90 -0.45 -3.14 -16.00
CA PHE A 90 -0.65 -4.49 -16.48
C PHE A 90 0.20 -5.43 -15.64
N LEU A 91 -0.39 -6.49 -15.16
CA LEU A 91 0.35 -7.48 -14.38
C LEU A 91 0.02 -8.85 -14.95
N GLU A 92 1.04 -9.60 -15.32
CA GLU A 92 0.83 -10.93 -15.85
C GLU A 92 0.13 -11.80 -14.82
N PRO A 93 -0.80 -12.66 -15.26
CA PRO A 93 -1.51 -13.53 -14.32
C PRO A 93 -0.59 -14.38 -13.45
N LYS A 94 0.53 -14.81 -14.01
CA LYS A 94 1.48 -15.61 -13.25
C LYS A 94 2.06 -14.82 -12.08
N MET A 95 2.44 -13.58 -12.32
CA MET A 95 2.98 -12.73 -11.27
C MET A 95 1.93 -12.41 -10.22
N LYS A 96 0.70 -12.18 -10.66
CA LYS A 96 -0.40 -11.91 -9.75
C LYS A 96 -0.61 -13.10 -8.82
N THR A 97 -0.52 -14.32 -9.35
CA THR A 97 -0.64 -15.51 -8.54
C THR A 97 0.48 -15.59 -7.52
N GLU A 98 1.72 -15.30 -7.94
CA GLU A 98 2.85 -15.34 -7.02
C GLU A 98 2.69 -14.32 -5.90
N MET A 99 2.26 -13.13 -6.23
CA MET A 99 2.05 -12.09 -5.22
C MET A 99 0.95 -12.48 -4.25
N SER A 100 -0.09 -13.14 -4.75
CA SER A 100 -1.17 -13.59 -3.87
C SER A 100 -0.68 -14.61 -2.85
N ARG A 101 0.32 -15.39 -3.20
CA ARG A 101 0.86 -16.38 -2.28
C ARG A 101 1.59 -15.74 -1.11
N VAL A 102 2.13 -14.53 -1.29
CA VAL A 102 2.80 -13.83 -0.20
C VAL A 102 1.90 -12.77 0.41
N ALA A 103 0.60 -12.98 0.30
CA ALA A 103 -0.41 -12.20 1.01
C ALA A 103 -0.83 -10.90 0.37
N VAL A 104 -0.46 -10.64 -0.87
CA VAL A 104 -1.01 -9.49 -1.57
C VAL A 104 -2.36 -9.89 -2.13
N LYS A 105 -3.41 -9.25 -1.64
CA LYS A 105 -4.76 -9.60 -2.05
C LYS A 105 -5.49 -8.46 -2.74
N HIS A 106 -4.87 -7.29 -2.82
CA HIS A 106 -5.53 -6.13 -3.39
C HIS A 106 -4.68 -5.54 -4.49
N PHE A 107 -5.29 -5.29 -5.64
CA PHE A 107 -4.62 -4.73 -6.80
C PHE A 107 -5.46 -3.57 -7.30
N VAL A 108 -4.80 -2.50 -7.72
CA VAL A 108 -5.47 -1.33 -8.28
C VAL A 108 -4.90 -1.09 -9.67
N ASP A 109 -5.77 -0.89 -10.63
CA ASP A 109 -5.34 -0.67 -12.00
C ASP A 109 -4.87 0.77 -12.22
N LYS A 110 -3.91 0.93 -13.09
CA LYS A 110 -3.50 2.25 -13.55
C LYS A 110 -4.06 2.46 -14.94
N PRO A 111 -4.44 3.67 -15.32
CA PRO A 111 -4.36 4.88 -14.52
C PRO A 111 -5.32 4.84 -13.33
N TYR A 112 -4.92 5.48 -12.23
CA TYR A 112 -5.69 5.40 -11.01
C TYR A 112 -7.08 6.00 -11.15
N MET A 113 -8.05 5.30 -10.60
CA MET A 113 -9.34 5.88 -10.28
C MET A 113 -9.24 6.21 -8.79
N LEU A 114 -9.15 7.50 -8.49
CA LEU A 114 -8.84 7.91 -7.12
C LEU A 114 -9.86 7.43 -6.10
N ASP A 115 -11.13 7.39 -6.48
CA ASP A 115 -12.16 6.88 -5.57
C ASP A 115 -11.90 5.42 -5.23
N GLU A 116 -11.50 4.63 -6.21
CA GLU A 116 -11.22 3.23 -6.01
C GLU A 116 -10.00 3.04 -5.12
N VAL A 117 -8.97 3.85 -5.31
CA VAL A 117 -7.77 3.78 -4.49
C VAL A 117 -8.12 4.07 -3.04
N VAL A 118 -8.88 5.13 -2.80
CA VAL A 118 -9.27 5.51 -1.45
C VAL A 118 -10.09 4.41 -0.81
N GLU A 119 -11.06 3.86 -1.53
CA GLU A 119 -11.91 2.80 -0.98
C GLU A 119 -11.10 1.57 -0.62
N THR A 120 -10.18 1.18 -1.49
CA THR A 120 -9.37 0.00 -1.24
C THR A 120 -8.49 0.19 -0.02
N LEU A 121 -7.81 1.31 0.08
CA LEU A 121 -6.94 1.58 1.21
C LEU A 121 -7.73 1.71 2.51
N GLN A 122 -8.86 2.41 2.44
CA GLN A 122 -9.69 2.60 3.61
C GLN A 122 -10.24 1.29 4.14
N SER A 123 -10.66 0.40 3.25
CA SER A 123 -11.21 -0.87 3.70
C SER A 123 -10.15 -1.73 4.37
N LEU A 124 -8.90 -1.65 3.94
CA LEU A 124 -7.83 -2.39 4.59
C LEU A 124 -7.50 -1.82 5.97
N ILE A 125 -7.46 -0.51 6.08
CA ILE A 125 -7.14 0.12 7.35
C ILE A 125 -8.25 -0.09 8.36
N ASP A 126 -9.50 0.00 7.92
CA ASP A 126 -10.64 -0.15 8.82
C ASP A 126 -10.95 -1.60 9.14
N ALA A 127 -10.37 -2.54 8.42
CA ALA A 127 -10.65 -3.95 8.67
C ALA A 127 -10.09 -4.37 10.02
N PRO A 128 -10.78 -5.23 10.73
CA PRO A 128 -10.26 -5.74 12.00
C PRO A 128 -8.95 -6.48 11.75
N VAL A 129 -8.11 -6.44 12.74
CA VAL A 129 -6.85 -7.15 12.63
C VAL A 129 -7.14 -8.61 12.48
N ALA A 130 -6.58 -9.17 11.44
CA ALA A 130 -6.93 -10.51 11.09
C ALA A 130 -6.55 -11.51 12.11
N SER A 131 -5.66 -11.16 12.92
CA SER A 131 -5.24 -12.13 13.83
C SER A 131 -6.32 -12.72 14.58
N SER A 132 -7.28 -12.03 14.83
CA SER A 132 -8.26 -12.61 15.55
C SER A 132 -8.94 -13.52 14.77
N GLY A 133 -8.49 -13.69 13.91
CA GLY A 133 -9.07 -14.56 13.22
C GLY A 133 -10.39 -14.89 13.44
N SER A 134 -10.77 -14.84 13.73
CA SER A 134 -11.76 -15.18 13.75
C SER A 134 -12.65 -14.82 13.13
N ASN A 135 -12.69 -14.57 13.14
CA ASN A 135 -13.46 -14.39 12.68
C ASN A 135 -14.30 -14.17 12.06
N THR A 136 -14.62 -14.04 12.08
CA THR A 136 -15.37 -13.92 11.63
C THR A 136 -16.09 -13.62 10.97
N PRO A 137 -16.55 -13.70 10.77
CA PRO A 137 -17.16 -13.48 10.00
C PRO A 137 -18.06 -12.92 9.77
N VAL A 138 -18.20 -12.63 9.58
CA VAL A 138 -18.89 -12.27 9.27
C VAL A 138 -19.59 -12.07 8.56
N THR A 139 -19.90 -12.00 8.45
CA THR A 139 -20.45 -11.89 7.73
C THR A 139 -20.62 -11.57 7.11
#